data_233e5073732b3ebebc2a8526321f942d
#
_entry.id   233e5073732b3ebebc2a8526321f942d
#
_cell.length_a   1.000
_cell.length_b   1.000
_cell.length_c   1.000
_cell.angle_alpha   90.00
_cell.angle_beta   90.00
_cell.angle_gamma   90.00
#
_symmetry.space_group_name_H-M   'P 1'
#
loop_
_entity.id
_entity.type
_entity.pdbx_description
1 polymer ?
#
loop_
_entity_poly.entity_id
_entity_poly.type
_entity_poly.pdbx_seq_one_letter_code
_entity_poly.pdbx_strand_id
1 'polypeptide(L)'
;MFSHIMIGANEIEASKKFYDAVLGALGCKEGVMDPKGRCFYFHQGAIFGLSVPIDGNAATHGNGSTIGFNVESPEQGDAWHAAGVANGGVTCEDPPGVREADAMYLAYLRDPAGNKICALKRMG
;
A
#
# COMPACT_ATOMS: atom_id res chain seq x y z
N MET A 1 8.36 -9.83 -13.34
CA MET A 1 7.20 -10.71 -13.25
C MET A 1 5.90 -9.95 -13.44
N PHE A 2 5.56 -8.99 -12.57
CA PHE A 2 4.30 -8.25 -12.70
C PHE A 2 4.45 -7.07 -13.62
N SER A 3 3.48 -6.86 -14.53
CA SER A 3 3.42 -5.63 -15.31
C SER A 3 2.86 -4.49 -14.46
N HIS A 4 1.84 -4.79 -13.71
CA HIS A 4 1.18 -3.83 -12.82
C HIS A 4 0.32 -4.59 -11.82
N ILE A 5 -0.06 -3.91 -10.75
CA ILE A 5 -0.99 -4.42 -9.75
C ILE A 5 -2.12 -3.41 -9.59
N MET A 6 -3.36 -3.89 -9.65
CA MET A 6 -4.55 -3.07 -9.42
C MET A 6 -5.26 -3.60 -8.18
N ILE A 7 -5.72 -2.70 -7.33
CA ILE A 7 -6.57 -3.07 -6.19
C ILE A 7 -7.84 -2.23 -6.20
N GLY A 8 -8.87 -2.77 -5.54
CA GLY A 8 -10.16 -2.13 -5.47
C GLY A 8 -10.22 -1.02 -4.44
N ALA A 9 -10.97 0.03 -4.76
CA ALA A 9 -11.26 1.13 -3.86
C ALA A 9 -12.75 1.45 -3.98
N ASN A 10 -13.39 1.79 -2.85
CA ASN A 10 -14.77 2.26 -2.87
C ASN A 10 -14.83 3.78 -2.95
N GLU A 11 -13.90 4.44 -2.27
CA GLU A 11 -13.75 5.90 -2.27
C GLU A 11 -12.36 6.22 -2.80
N ILE A 12 -12.27 6.49 -4.11
CA ILE A 12 -10.98 6.70 -4.78
C ILE A 12 -10.19 7.82 -4.10
N GLU A 13 -10.84 8.93 -3.73
CA GLU A 13 -10.14 10.05 -3.11
C GLU A 13 -9.57 9.69 -1.74
N ALA A 14 -10.28 8.91 -0.95
CA ALA A 14 -9.78 8.45 0.35
C ALA A 14 -8.59 7.51 0.18
N SER A 15 -8.69 6.59 -0.77
CA SER A 15 -7.60 5.65 -1.07
C SER A 15 -6.39 6.39 -1.66
N LYS A 16 -6.61 7.38 -2.53
CA LYS A 16 -5.53 8.20 -3.07
C LYS A 16 -4.81 8.96 -1.96
N LYS A 17 -5.55 9.58 -1.04
CA LYS A 17 -4.94 10.27 0.09
C LYS A 17 -4.04 9.34 0.89
N PHE A 18 -4.51 8.13 1.16
CA PHE A 18 -3.74 7.12 1.88
C PHE A 18 -2.47 6.72 1.12
N TYR A 19 -2.62 6.35 -0.17
CA TYR A 19 -1.47 5.89 -0.95
C TYR A 19 -0.50 7.01 -1.33
N ASP A 20 -0.98 8.24 -1.52
CA ASP A 20 -0.08 9.39 -1.68
C ASP A 20 0.85 9.50 -0.46
N ALA A 21 0.31 9.26 0.74
CA ALA A 21 1.09 9.35 1.97
C ALA A 21 2.06 8.18 2.14
N VAL A 22 1.57 6.93 2.04
CA VAL A 22 2.44 5.77 2.29
C VAL A 22 3.48 5.58 1.19
N LEU A 23 3.10 5.74 -0.06
CA LEU A 23 4.06 5.61 -1.16
C LEU A 23 4.96 6.83 -1.23
N GLY A 24 4.47 8.00 -0.81
CA GLY A 24 5.30 9.20 -0.66
C GLY A 24 6.44 8.98 0.32
N ALA A 25 6.21 8.23 1.39
CA ALA A 25 7.26 7.87 2.35
C ALA A 25 8.36 7.02 1.71
N LEU A 26 8.08 6.37 0.58
CA LEU A 26 9.04 5.57 -0.19
C LEU A 26 9.70 6.38 -1.32
N GLY A 27 9.35 7.65 -1.46
CA GLY A 27 9.88 8.50 -2.53
C GLY A 27 9.04 8.48 -3.81
N CYS A 28 7.89 7.84 -3.81
CA CYS A 28 6.99 7.83 -4.95
C CYS A 28 6.25 9.17 -5.06
N LYS A 29 6.08 9.66 -6.27
CA LYS A 29 5.26 10.86 -6.51
C LYS A 29 3.80 10.55 -6.25
N GLU A 30 2.99 11.60 -6.04
CA GLU A 30 1.56 11.42 -5.85
C GLU A 30 0.90 10.74 -7.05
N GLY A 31 -0.23 10.07 -6.80
CA GLY A 31 -0.93 9.33 -7.82
C GLY A 31 -1.49 10.24 -8.91
N VAL A 32 -1.56 9.68 -10.12
CA VAL A 32 -2.07 10.36 -11.31
C VAL A 32 -3.44 9.78 -11.65
N MET A 33 -4.44 10.65 -11.73
CA MET A 33 -5.79 10.22 -12.11
C MET A 33 -5.88 10.10 -13.63
N ASP A 34 -6.55 9.04 -14.10
CA ASP A 34 -6.80 8.88 -15.52
C ASP A 34 -8.25 9.27 -15.86
N PRO A 35 -8.60 9.35 -17.17
CA PRO A 35 -9.95 9.75 -17.57
C PRO A 35 -11.07 8.81 -17.10
N LYS A 36 -10.75 7.59 -16.71
CA LYS A 36 -11.72 6.60 -16.20
C LYS A 36 -11.87 6.65 -14.68
N GLY A 37 -11.23 7.63 -14.01
CA GLY A 37 -11.31 7.77 -12.56
C GLY A 37 -10.42 6.80 -11.78
N ARG A 38 -9.48 6.17 -12.43
CA ARG A 38 -8.49 5.32 -11.76
C ARG A 38 -7.30 6.16 -11.33
N CYS A 39 -6.59 5.71 -10.27
CA CYS A 39 -5.41 6.40 -9.78
C CYS A 39 -4.19 5.49 -9.97
N PHE A 40 -3.14 6.02 -10.59
CA PHE A 40 -1.92 5.24 -10.87
C PHE A 40 -0.70 5.84 -10.21
N TYR A 41 0.16 4.96 -9.71
CA TYR A 41 1.46 5.29 -9.13
C TYR A 41 2.55 4.64 -9.96
N PHE A 42 3.56 5.42 -10.33
CA PHE A 42 4.70 4.96 -11.13
C PHE A 42 5.96 5.18 -10.30
N HIS A 43 6.67 4.12 -10.01
CA HIS A 43 7.86 4.22 -9.15
C HIS A 43 8.83 3.09 -9.49
N GLN A 44 10.07 3.46 -9.85
CA GLN A 44 11.15 2.50 -10.10
C GLN A 44 10.75 1.39 -11.06
N GLY A 45 10.03 1.75 -12.13
CA GLY A 45 9.61 0.80 -13.16
C GLY A 45 8.37 -0.03 -12.81
N ALA A 46 7.81 0.15 -11.62
CA ALA A 46 6.61 -0.56 -11.21
C ALA A 46 5.37 0.34 -11.35
N ILE A 47 4.22 -0.28 -11.55
CA ILE A 47 2.94 0.41 -11.66
C ILE A 47 1.97 -0.19 -10.64
N PHE A 48 1.38 0.68 -9.82
CA PHE A 48 0.38 0.31 -8.84
C PHE A 48 -0.86 1.18 -9.07
N GLY A 49 -2.04 0.58 -9.11
CA GLY A 49 -3.25 1.31 -9.44
C GLY A 49 -4.41 1.04 -8.49
N LEU A 50 -5.29 2.04 -8.40
CA LEU A 50 -6.52 1.98 -7.64
C LEU A 50 -7.70 2.14 -8.60
N SER A 51 -8.73 1.33 -8.43
CA SER A 51 -9.91 1.39 -9.29
C SER A 51 -11.17 1.02 -8.52
N VAL A 52 -12.26 1.70 -8.83
CA VAL A 52 -13.58 1.18 -8.48
C VAL A 52 -13.81 -0.05 -9.35
N PRO A 53 -14.39 -1.14 -8.80
CA PRO A 53 -14.59 -2.35 -9.59
C PRO A 53 -15.44 -2.09 -10.85
N ILE A 54 -15.03 -2.73 -11.95
CA ILE A 54 -15.67 -2.52 -13.25
C ILE A 54 -17.13 -2.99 -13.28
N ASP A 55 -17.50 -3.92 -12.40
CA ASP A 55 -18.88 -4.44 -12.35
C ASP A 55 -19.84 -3.52 -11.61
N GLY A 56 -19.34 -2.40 -11.06
CA GLY A 56 -20.19 -1.45 -10.35
C GLY A 56 -20.52 -1.83 -8.91
N ASN A 57 -20.11 -3.01 -8.46
CA ASN A 57 -20.32 -3.43 -7.09
C ASN A 57 -19.21 -2.89 -6.18
N ALA A 58 -19.46 -2.92 -4.87
CA ALA A 58 -18.46 -2.47 -3.92
C ALA A 58 -17.18 -3.32 -4.01
N ALA A 59 -16.04 -2.68 -3.87
CA ALA A 59 -14.77 -3.38 -3.79
C ALA A 59 -14.72 -4.18 -2.48
N THR A 60 -14.19 -5.39 -2.56
CA THR A 60 -13.89 -6.20 -1.38
C THR A 60 -12.39 -6.45 -1.33
N HIS A 61 -11.84 -6.59 -0.12
CA HIS A 61 -10.47 -7.02 0.03
C HIS A 61 -10.43 -8.55 -0.01
N GLY A 62 -9.51 -9.13 -0.72
CA GLY A 62 -9.35 -10.58 -0.73
C GLY A 62 -8.93 -11.07 0.67
N ASN A 63 -9.56 -12.14 1.15
CA ASN A 63 -9.13 -12.76 2.38
C ASN A 63 -7.92 -13.65 2.09
N GLY A 64 -6.76 -13.30 2.67
CA GLY A 64 -5.52 -14.04 2.45
C GLY A 64 -4.55 -13.35 1.49
N SER A 65 -4.96 -12.28 0.79
CA SER A 65 -4.04 -11.56 -0.08
C SER A 65 -3.25 -10.51 0.70
N THR A 66 -2.02 -10.26 0.27
CA THR A 66 -1.16 -9.20 0.80
C THR A 66 -0.30 -8.65 -0.33
N ILE A 67 -0.19 -7.34 -0.42
CA ILE A 67 0.75 -6.71 -1.33
C ILE A 67 1.87 -6.11 -0.49
N GLY A 68 3.11 -6.51 -0.78
CA GLY A 68 4.29 -6.04 -0.07
C GLY A 68 5.03 -4.98 -0.87
N PHE A 69 5.40 -3.91 -0.17
CA PHE A 69 6.23 -2.84 -0.73
C PHE A 69 7.62 -2.93 -0.12
N ASN A 70 8.65 -2.79 -0.95
CA ASN A 70 10.01 -2.75 -0.46
C ASN A 70 10.29 -1.42 0.24
N VAL A 71 10.91 -1.49 1.41
CA VAL A 71 11.48 -0.31 2.07
C VAL A 71 12.98 -0.48 2.18
N GLU A 72 13.69 0.64 2.27
CA GLU A 72 15.16 0.65 2.28
C GLU A 72 15.74 0.44 3.66
N SER A 73 14.94 0.70 4.71
CA SER A 73 15.38 0.61 6.10
C SER A 73 14.17 0.43 7.01
N PRO A 74 14.39 -0.05 8.24
CA PRO A 74 13.32 -0.06 9.25
C PRO A 74 12.74 1.33 9.50
N GLU A 75 13.58 2.37 9.48
CA GLU A 75 13.16 3.75 9.69
C GLU A 75 12.18 4.20 8.59
N GLN A 76 12.46 3.85 7.34
CA GLN A 76 11.55 4.14 6.24
C GLN A 76 10.24 3.36 6.40
N GLY A 77 10.32 2.09 6.83
CA GLY A 77 9.14 1.28 7.11
C GLY A 77 8.28 1.86 8.22
N ASP A 78 8.90 2.36 9.27
CA ASP A 78 8.17 3.02 10.36
C ASP A 78 7.48 4.30 9.87
N ALA A 79 8.14 5.08 9.03
CA ALA A 79 7.55 6.28 8.41
C ALA A 79 6.37 5.93 7.50
N TRP A 80 6.51 4.86 6.72
CA TRP A 80 5.45 4.33 5.87
C TRP A 80 4.21 3.96 6.70
N HIS A 81 4.43 3.23 7.79
CA HIS A 81 3.35 2.80 8.68
C HIS A 81 2.66 4.00 9.36
N ALA A 82 3.45 4.92 9.89
CA ALA A 82 2.91 6.12 10.54
C ALA A 82 2.09 6.97 9.57
N ALA A 83 2.58 7.15 8.34
CA ALA A 83 1.87 7.88 7.30
C ALA A 83 0.52 7.24 6.99
N GLY A 84 0.47 5.91 6.94
CA GLY A 84 -0.77 5.18 6.68
C GLY A 84 -1.79 5.34 7.81
N VAL A 85 -1.37 5.20 9.04
CA VAL A 85 -2.26 5.39 10.20
C VAL A 85 -2.80 6.81 10.24
N ALA A 86 -1.97 7.80 9.91
CA ALA A 86 -2.38 9.20 9.90
C ALA A 86 -3.32 9.56 8.75
N ASN A 87 -3.43 8.70 7.71
CA ASN A 87 -4.17 9.01 6.49
C ASN A 87 -5.24 7.96 6.15
N GLY A 88 -5.88 7.39 7.17
CA GLY A 88 -7.06 6.55 6.99
C GLY A 88 -6.80 5.06 6.99
N GLY A 89 -5.57 4.63 7.18
CA GLY A 89 -5.23 3.21 7.32
C GLY A 89 -5.40 2.72 8.74
N VAL A 90 -5.46 1.40 8.87
CA VAL A 90 -5.57 0.73 10.17
C VAL A 90 -4.43 -0.27 10.29
N THR A 91 -3.73 -0.23 11.43
CA THR A 91 -2.67 -1.21 11.69
C THR A 91 -3.27 -2.60 11.87
N CYS A 92 -2.54 -3.61 11.44
CA CYS A 92 -2.94 -5.01 11.60
C CYS A 92 -1.70 -5.86 11.79
N GLU A 93 -1.89 -7.12 12.18
CA GLU A 93 -0.81 -8.04 12.52
C GLU A 93 0.05 -7.48 13.67
N ASP A 94 1.26 -8.03 13.83
CA ASP A 94 2.18 -7.54 14.85
C ASP A 94 2.65 -6.11 14.53
N PRO A 95 3.02 -5.33 15.55
CA PRO A 95 3.54 -3.97 15.33
C PRO A 95 4.77 -3.96 14.42
N PRO A 96 5.07 -2.80 13.78
CA PRO A 96 6.27 -2.67 12.96
C PRO A 96 7.52 -3.08 13.72
N GLY A 97 8.38 -3.83 13.05
CA GLY A 97 9.65 -4.24 13.65
C GLY A 97 10.31 -5.40 12.92
N VAL A 98 11.51 -5.72 13.37
CA VAL A 98 12.27 -6.84 12.83
C VAL A 98 11.72 -8.15 13.39
N ARG A 99 11.46 -9.10 12.51
CA ARG A 99 11.10 -10.47 12.87
C ARG A 99 12.39 -11.29 12.87
N GLU A 100 12.91 -11.55 14.06
CA GLU A 100 14.23 -12.17 14.23
C GLU A 100 14.33 -13.52 13.52
N ALA A 101 13.28 -14.34 13.61
CA ALA A 101 13.28 -15.68 13.03
C ALA A 101 13.47 -15.65 11.51
N ASP A 102 12.93 -14.63 10.84
CA ASP A 102 12.95 -14.51 9.38
C ASP A 102 13.99 -13.50 8.88
N ALA A 103 14.65 -12.80 9.79
CA ALA A 103 15.58 -11.72 9.46
C ALA A 103 14.94 -10.69 8.51
N MET A 104 13.72 -10.28 8.82
CA MET A 104 12.97 -9.30 8.02
C MET A 104 12.32 -8.26 8.91
N TYR A 105 12.42 -6.99 8.47
CA TYR A 105 11.57 -5.94 9.00
C TYR A 105 10.21 -6.05 8.29
N LEU A 106 9.13 -5.97 9.06
CA LEU A 106 7.77 -5.98 8.54
C LEU A 106 6.91 -4.95 9.26
N ALA A 107 6.01 -4.34 8.51
CA ALA A 107 4.96 -3.48 9.03
C ALA A 107 3.71 -3.72 8.20
N TYR A 108 2.55 -3.78 8.84
CA TYR A 108 1.29 -4.14 8.18
C TYR A 108 0.24 -3.07 8.37
N LEU A 109 -0.53 -2.83 7.31
CA LEU A 109 -1.66 -1.90 7.32
C LEU A 109 -2.83 -2.50 6.52
N ARG A 110 -4.04 -2.07 6.87
CA ARG A 110 -5.20 -2.14 5.99
C ARG A 110 -5.42 -0.75 5.42
N ASP A 111 -5.62 -0.68 4.11
CA ASP A 111 -5.94 0.60 3.46
C ASP A 111 -7.42 0.97 3.70
N PRO A 112 -7.90 2.15 3.25
CA PRO A 112 -9.28 2.56 3.48
C PRO A 112 -10.35 1.61 2.95
N ALA A 113 -10.04 0.80 1.94
CA ALA A 113 -10.97 -0.20 1.41
C ALA A 113 -10.78 -1.57 2.08
N GLY A 114 -9.84 -1.70 3.02
CA GLY A 114 -9.58 -2.93 3.76
C GLY A 114 -8.51 -3.82 3.13
N ASN A 115 -7.89 -3.43 2.03
CA ASN A 115 -6.82 -4.22 1.42
C ASN A 115 -5.62 -4.31 2.35
N LYS A 116 -5.08 -5.52 2.53
CA LYS A 116 -3.92 -5.73 3.39
C LYS A 116 -2.64 -5.48 2.61
N ILE A 117 -1.80 -4.63 3.15
CA ILE A 117 -0.50 -4.30 2.56
C ILE A 117 0.58 -4.38 3.63
N CYS A 118 1.82 -4.52 3.20
CA CYS A 118 2.94 -4.51 4.14
C CYS A 118 4.15 -3.79 3.54
N ALA A 119 5.02 -3.36 4.44
CA ALA A 119 6.36 -2.91 4.10
C ALA A 119 7.34 -3.98 4.55
N LEU A 120 8.33 -4.28 3.72
CA LEU A 120 9.28 -5.35 3.99
C LEU A 120 10.71 -4.91 3.65
N LYS A 121 11.64 -5.24 4.53
CA LYS A 121 13.08 -5.11 4.29
C LYS A 121 13.76 -6.38 4.77
N ARG A 122 14.48 -7.05 3.89
CA ARG A 122 15.32 -8.18 4.28
C ARG A 122 16.55 -7.65 4.98
N MET A 123 16.85 -8.22 6.14
CA MET A 123 17.91 -7.73 7.03
C MET A 123 19.19 -8.58 6.96
N GLY A 124 19.11 -9.69 6.28
CA GLY A 124 20.25 -10.61 6.21
C GLY A 124 21.01 -10.63 4.92
#